data_4b0035878e0027b0e2c8f7b5273c3b7a
#
_entry.id   4b0035878e0027b0e2c8f7b5273c3b7a
#
_cell.length_a   1.000
_cell.length_b   1.000
_cell.length_c   1.000
_cell.angle_alpha   90.00
_cell.angle_beta   90.00
_cell.angle_gamma   90.00
#
_symmetry.space_group_name_H-M   'P 1'
#
loop_
_entity.id
_entity.type
_entity.pdbx_description
1 polymer ?
#
loop_
_entity_poly.entity_id
_entity_poly.type
_entity_poly.pdbx_seq_one_letter_code
_entity_poly.pdbx_strand_id
1 'polypeptide(L)'
;YSRVRNLQKAARIVCEQYGGQLPADYDALRALPGIGDYTAGAIASISFGIPVPAVDGNVLRVFSRLYNDPGIITEPAVKKAFTARVMEHQPPDAAGDYNQALMELGALVCVPNGAPLCEKCPLAAVCRARAAGTAPELPHKAAPKPRRTESVTLALLESPAGFLLQQRPAKGLLAGLWQPLAFEGTAMTQPELDAALRAIGLCVQWQAPLQSTRHVFTHRNWQISGFCGTAAGPAPEGCVWASRAELNGEYAVPSAFAGIMRQWQPE
;
A
#
# COMPACT_ATOMS: atom_id res chain seq x y z
N TYR A 1 -5.71 -0.71 1.94
CA TYR A 1 -6.73 -1.43 2.75
C TYR A 1 -6.12 -2.27 3.87
N SER A 2 -4.94 -2.93 3.66
CA SER A 2 -4.27 -3.69 4.72
C SER A 2 -3.90 -2.85 5.94
N ARG A 3 -3.49 -1.58 5.74
CA ARG A 3 -3.14 -0.67 6.85
C ARG A 3 -4.33 -0.44 7.78
N VAL A 4 -5.52 -0.16 7.24
CA VAL A 4 -6.74 0.08 8.04
C VAL A 4 -7.13 -1.15 8.83
N ARG A 5 -7.11 -2.33 8.21
CA ARG A 5 -7.39 -3.60 8.90
C ARG A 5 -6.39 -3.90 10.01
N ASN A 6 -5.11 -3.68 9.74
CA ASN A 6 -4.07 -3.87 10.74
C ASN A 6 -4.21 -2.88 11.90
N LEU A 7 -4.54 -1.61 11.59
CA LEU A 7 -4.82 -0.61 12.61
C LEU A 7 -5.98 -1.03 13.52
N GLN A 8 -7.10 -1.50 12.93
CA GLN A 8 -8.22 -2.00 13.72
C GLN A 8 -7.86 -3.21 14.57
N LYS A 9 -7.09 -4.17 14.02
CA LYS A 9 -6.62 -5.34 14.78
C LYS A 9 -5.69 -4.93 15.91
N ALA A 10 -4.75 -4.03 15.65
CA ALA A 10 -3.85 -3.50 16.67
C ALA A 10 -4.64 -2.79 17.78
N ALA A 11 -5.62 -1.95 17.44
CA ALA A 11 -6.47 -1.27 18.41
C ALA A 11 -7.23 -2.26 19.31
N ARG A 12 -7.79 -3.34 18.75
CA ARG A 12 -8.45 -4.38 19.53
C ARG A 12 -7.49 -5.05 20.52
N ILE A 13 -6.30 -5.45 20.05
CA ILE A 13 -5.27 -6.06 20.91
C ILE A 13 -4.86 -5.08 22.02
N VAL A 14 -4.70 -3.79 21.72
CA VAL A 14 -4.36 -2.78 22.72
C VAL A 14 -5.48 -2.66 23.78
N CYS A 15 -6.75 -2.67 23.37
CA CYS A 15 -7.86 -2.67 24.32
C CYS A 15 -7.92 -3.94 25.17
N GLU A 16 -7.74 -5.11 24.56
CA GLU A 16 -7.92 -6.40 25.22
C GLU A 16 -6.75 -6.80 26.12
N GLN A 17 -5.51 -6.49 25.70
CA GLN A 17 -4.28 -6.99 26.36
C GLN A 17 -3.52 -5.91 27.13
N TYR A 18 -3.72 -4.63 26.76
CA TYR A 18 -2.98 -3.50 27.35
C TYR A 18 -3.88 -2.43 27.97
N GLY A 19 -5.15 -2.75 28.25
CA GLY A 19 -6.08 -1.83 28.93
C GLY A 19 -6.36 -0.53 28.18
N GLY A 20 -6.24 -0.55 26.84
CA GLY A 20 -6.51 0.62 25.99
C GLY A 20 -5.31 1.58 25.82
N GLN A 21 -4.16 1.27 26.39
CA GLN A 21 -2.93 2.07 26.26
C GLN A 21 -1.88 1.31 25.47
N LEU A 22 -1.10 2.03 24.63
CA LEU A 22 0.03 1.41 23.93
C LEU A 22 1.09 0.95 24.94
N PRO A 23 1.69 -0.24 24.75
CA PRO A 23 2.75 -0.70 25.61
C PRO A 23 4.02 0.15 25.47
N ALA A 24 4.62 0.54 26.60
CA ALA A 24 5.89 1.25 26.66
C ALA A 24 7.07 0.26 26.52
N ASP A 25 7.04 -0.56 25.48
CA ASP A 25 8.05 -1.57 25.16
C ASP A 25 8.17 -1.74 23.65
N TYR A 26 9.41 -1.74 23.14
CA TYR A 26 9.66 -1.79 21.69
C TYR A 26 9.19 -3.11 21.06
N ASP A 27 9.45 -4.23 21.68
CA ASP A 27 9.12 -5.54 21.12
C ASP A 27 7.61 -5.80 21.19
N ALA A 28 6.95 -5.37 22.25
CA ALA A 28 5.50 -5.41 22.38
C ALA A 28 4.82 -4.53 21.32
N LEU A 29 5.33 -3.31 21.08
CA LEU A 29 4.84 -2.45 19.99
C LEU A 29 5.03 -3.11 18.63
N ARG A 30 6.19 -3.70 18.38
CA ARG A 30 6.52 -4.37 17.12
C ARG A 30 5.69 -5.62 16.87
N ALA A 31 5.21 -6.29 17.91
CA ALA A 31 4.31 -7.44 17.82
C ALA A 31 2.89 -7.06 17.36
N LEU A 32 2.50 -5.79 17.45
CA LEU A 32 1.18 -5.35 17.02
C LEU A 32 1.02 -5.38 15.48
N PRO A 33 -0.14 -5.80 14.98
CA PRO A 33 -0.39 -5.88 13.54
C PRO A 33 -0.16 -4.55 12.81
N GLY A 34 0.72 -4.57 11.80
CA GLY A 34 1.03 -3.40 10.98
C GLY A 34 2.06 -2.45 11.55
N ILE A 35 2.60 -2.73 12.73
CA ILE A 35 3.71 -2.00 13.33
C ILE A 35 5.01 -2.74 13.02
N GLY A 36 5.85 -2.13 12.19
CA GLY A 36 7.18 -2.62 11.87
C GLY A 36 8.25 -1.87 12.67
N ASP A 37 9.54 -2.24 12.47
CA ASP A 37 10.68 -1.68 13.19
C ASP A 37 10.69 -0.15 13.24
N TYR A 38 10.42 0.52 12.11
CA TYR A 38 10.35 1.97 12.05
C TYR A 38 9.23 2.55 12.93
N THR A 39 8.01 2.02 12.79
CA THR A 39 6.87 2.54 13.54
C THR A 39 7.00 2.24 15.04
N ALA A 40 7.47 1.06 15.40
CA ALA A 40 7.77 0.71 16.78
C ALA A 40 8.85 1.63 17.37
N GLY A 41 9.94 1.89 16.62
CA GLY A 41 10.99 2.80 17.02
C GLY A 41 10.51 4.24 17.21
N ALA A 42 9.68 4.73 16.29
CA ALA A 42 9.09 6.07 16.40
C ALA A 42 8.20 6.20 17.63
N ILE A 43 7.26 5.26 17.85
CA ILE A 43 6.39 5.29 19.02
C ILE A 43 7.19 5.16 20.33
N ALA A 44 8.10 4.19 20.39
CA ALA A 44 8.89 3.94 21.58
C ALA A 44 9.76 5.14 21.98
N SER A 45 10.42 5.78 21.00
CA SER A 45 11.31 6.90 21.29
C SER A 45 10.54 8.20 21.55
N ILE A 46 9.53 8.51 20.74
CA ILE A 46 8.82 9.80 20.81
C ILE A 46 7.82 9.83 21.96
N SER A 47 7.07 8.74 22.17
CA SER A 47 6.01 8.70 23.18
C SER A 47 6.50 8.22 24.53
N PHE A 48 7.54 7.40 24.58
CA PHE A 48 8.00 6.75 25.81
C PHE A 48 9.46 7.06 26.16
N GLY A 49 10.19 7.83 25.33
CA GLY A 49 11.59 8.16 25.58
C GLY A 49 12.56 6.98 25.52
N ILE A 50 12.13 5.84 24.98
CA ILE A 50 12.97 4.65 24.88
C ILE A 50 14.06 4.87 23.82
N PRO A 51 15.35 4.65 24.13
CA PRO A 51 16.45 4.92 23.21
C PRO A 51 16.59 3.85 22.13
N VAL A 52 15.67 3.86 21.19
CA VAL A 52 15.63 2.98 20.01
C VAL A 52 15.51 3.81 18.72
N PRO A 53 16.10 3.36 17.60
CA PRO A 53 16.14 4.13 16.38
C PRO A 53 14.82 3.97 15.59
N ALA A 54 14.42 5.03 14.88
CA ALA A 54 13.34 5.02 13.91
C ALA A 54 13.89 5.23 12.51
N VAL A 55 14.31 4.15 11.85
CA VAL A 55 14.99 4.22 10.54
C VAL A 55 14.03 3.97 9.40
N ASP A 56 13.72 5.03 8.66
CA ASP A 56 12.94 5.00 7.42
C ASP A 56 13.82 5.30 6.19
N GLY A 57 13.19 5.43 5.01
CA GLY A 57 13.88 5.80 3.78
C GLY A 57 14.52 7.20 3.82
N ASN A 58 14.00 8.11 4.64
CA ASN A 58 14.59 9.45 4.82
C ASN A 58 15.88 9.37 5.62
N VAL A 59 15.85 8.66 6.73
CA VAL A 59 17.03 8.44 7.59
C VAL A 59 18.13 7.70 6.83
N LEU A 60 17.79 6.64 6.09
CA LEU A 60 18.77 5.93 5.24
C LEU A 60 19.40 6.85 4.20
N ARG A 61 18.66 7.76 3.59
CA ARG A 61 19.18 8.75 2.64
C ARG A 61 20.11 9.75 3.32
N VAL A 62 19.70 10.29 4.46
CA VAL A 62 20.53 11.20 5.24
C VAL A 62 21.87 10.57 5.59
N PHE A 63 21.85 9.35 6.12
CA PHE A 63 23.06 8.63 6.50
C PHE A 63 23.92 8.20 5.31
N SER A 64 23.32 7.76 4.19
CA SER A 64 24.06 7.49 2.95
C SER A 64 24.84 8.73 2.49
N ARG A 65 24.21 9.91 2.51
CA ARG A 65 24.87 11.17 2.14
C ARG A 65 25.86 11.65 3.18
N LEU A 66 25.51 11.58 4.47
CA LEU A 66 26.37 12.01 5.55
C LEU A 66 27.74 11.30 5.53
N TYR A 67 27.72 9.99 5.29
CA TYR A 67 28.91 9.15 5.22
C TYR A 67 29.48 8.98 3.82
N ASN A 68 28.82 9.51 2.78
CA ASN A 68 29.15 9.27 1.37
C ASN A 68 29.22 7.77 1.06
N ASP A 69 28.27 7.00 1.54
CA ASP A 69 28.24 5.55 1.45
C ASP A 69 27.41 5.12 0.21
N PRO A 70 28.05 4.47 -0.79
CA PRO A 70 27.39 4.06 -2.02
C PRO A 70 26.56 2.77 -1.86
N GLY A 71 26.46 2.20 -0.68
CA GLY A 71 25.71 1.00 -0.42
C GLY A 71 24.25 1.10 -0.85
N ILE A 72 23.73 0.01 -1.40
CA ILE A 72 22.32 -0.07 -1.83
C ILE A 72 21.43 -0.12 -0.59
N ILE A 73 20.77 0.98 -0.25
CA ILE A 73 19.98 1.12 1.00
C ILE A 73 18.80 0.16 1.11
N THR A 74 18.41 -0.52 0.03
CA THR A 74 17.37 -1.55 0.03
C THR A 74 17.89 -2.93 0.44
N GLU A 75 19.20 -3.12 0.54
CA GLU A 75 19.81 -4.35 0.99
C GLU A 75 19.78 -4.48 2.53
N PRO A 76 19.35 -5.63 3.07
CA PRO A 76 19.22 -5.82 4.52
C PRO A 76 20.52 -5.56 5.30
N ALA A 77 21.67 -5.96 4.76
CA ALA A 77 22.98 -5.75 5.39
C ALA A 77 23.32 -4.26 5.50
N VAL A 78 23.09 -3.48 4.44
CA VAL A 78 23.31 -2.03 4.39
C VAL A 78 22.37 -1.32 5.35
N LYS A 79 21.09 -1.70 5.34
CA LYS A 79 20.10 -1.16 6.29
C LYS A 79 20.50 -1.41 7.74
N LYS A 80 20.95 -2.63 8.06
CA LYS A 80 21.42 -2.99 9.41
C LYS A 80 22.63 -2.14 9.82
N ALA A 81 23.62 -1.96 8.91
CA ALA A 81 24.79 -1.13 9.18
C ALA A 81 24.42 0.33 9.44
N PHE A 82 23.51 0.91 8.65
CA PHE A 82 23.04 2.28 8.89
C PHE A 82 22.23 2.40 10.17
N THR A 83 21.40 1.41 10.50
CA THR A 83 20.68 1.38 11.77
C THR A 83 21.65 1.41 12.97
N ALA A 84 22.73 0.66 12.92
CA ALA A 84 23.76 0.67 13.94
C ALA A 84 24.42 2.07 14.07
N ARG A 85 24.78 2.70 12.94
CA ARG A 85 25.32 4.08 12.93
C ARG A 85 24.32 5.11 13.48
N VAL A 86 23.03 4.96 13.22
CA VAL A 86 21.99 5.84 13.81
C VAL A 86 22.00 5.71 15.32
N MET A 87 22.07 4.49 15.84
CA MET A 87 22.13 4.24 17.29
C MET A 87 23.39 4.79 17.95
N GLU A 88 24.54 4.71 17.29
CA GLU A 88 25.82 5.27 17.80
C GLU A 88 25.74 6.78 18.06
N HIS A 89 24.88 7.50 17.32
CA HIS A 89 24.73 8.95 17.47
C HIS A 89 23.47 9.36 18.24
N GLN A 90 22.63 8.42 18.62
CA GLN A 90 21.39 8.70 19.31
C GLN A 90 21.66 9.00 20.80
N PRO A 91 21.32 10.22 21.29
CA PRO A 91 21.43 10.52 22.71
C PRO A 91 20.35 9.74 23.49
N PRO A 92 20.71 9.05 24.57
CA PRO A 92 19.77 8.19 25.31
C PRO A 92 18.62 8.97 25.95
N ASP A 93 18.86 10.20 26.36
CA ASP A 93 17.92 11.10 27.04
C ASP A 93 17.10 11.98 26.09
N ALA A 94 17.41 11.98 24.79
CA ALA A 94 16.71 12.74 23.77
C ALA A 94 16.44 11.93 22.49
N ALA A 95 16.18 10.62 22.64
CA ALA A 95 16.00 9.71 21.52
C ALA A 95 14.82 10.10 20.61
N GLY A 96 13.71 10.58 21.21
CA GLY A 96 12.55 11.05 20.47
C GLY A 96 12.85 12.26 19.61
N ASP A 97 13.48 13.27 20.17
CA ASP A 97 13.86 14.51 19.45
C ASP A 97 14.85 14.19 18.33
N TYR A 98 15.83 13.35 18.60
CA TYR A 98 16.80 12.89 17.60
C TYR A 98 16.14 12.21 16.40
N ASN A 99 15.24 11.27 16.64
CA ASN A 99 14.53 10.57 15.58
C ASN A 99 13.65 11.54 14.76
N GLN A 100 12.94 12.47 15.43
CA GLN A 100 12.14 13.49 14.77
C GLN A 100 13.02 14.41 13.92
N ALA A 101 14.13 14.92 14.48
CA ALA A 101 15.07 15.78 13.76
C ALA A 101 15.61 15.10 12.48
N LEU A 102 15.94 13.81 12.53
CA LEU A 102 16.37 13.06 11.35
C LEU A 102 15.26 12.92 10.30
N MET A 103 14.02 12.68 10.72
CA MET A 103 12.87 12.60 9.80
C MET A 103 12.64 13.95 9.11
N GLU A 104 12.62 15.04 9.86
CA GLU A 104 12.42 16.40 9.35
C GLU A 104 13.58 16.85 8.45
N LEU A 105 14.83 16.59 8.85
CA LEU A 105 16.00 16.85 8.02
C LEU A 105 15.88 16.14 6.66
N GLY A 106 15.46 14.88 6.67
CA GLY A 106 15.22 14.10 5.45
C GLY A 106 14.06 14.64 4.62
N ALA A 107 12.97 15.06 5.24
CA ALA A 107 11.78 15.52 4.54
C ALA A 107 11.93 16.94 3.96
N LEU A 108 12.59 17.84 4.68
CA LEU A 108 12.58 19.29 4.40
C LEU A 108 13.89 19.83 3.79
N VAL A 109 15.02 19.23 4.12
CA VAL A 109 16.35 19.74 3.73
C VAL A 109 17.09 18.75 2.83
N CYS A 110 17.30 17.54 3.31
CA CYS A 110 17.99 16.47 2.58
C CYS A 110 17.01 15.70 1.67
N VAL A 111 16.29 16.41 0.81
CA VAL A 111 15.15 15.93 0.03
C VAL A 111 15.50 14.79 -0.94
N PRO A 112 14.53 13.89 -1.28
CA PRO A 112 14.76 12.73 -2.15
C PRO A 112 14.85 13.07 -3.64
N ASN A 113 14.18 14.13 -4.06
CA ASN A 113 14.06 14.51 -5.47
C ASN A 113 14.68 15.89 -5.71
N GLY A 114 15.45 16.03 -6.78
CA GLY A 114 16.20 17.25 -7.06
C GLY A 114 17.44 17.44 -6.18
N ALA A 115 18.02 18.62 -6.21
CA ALA A 115 19.18 18.95 -5.39
C ALA A 115 18.78 19.10 -3.92
N PRO A 116 19.48 18.44 -2.98
CA PRO A 116 19.27 18.69 -1.56
C PRO A 116 19.68 20.11 -1.17
N LEU A 117 19.00 20.69 -0.18
CA LEU A 117 19.21 22.07 0.27
C LEU A 117 20.43 22.14 1.20
N CYS A 118 21.61 21.79 0.70
CA CYS A 118 22.83 21.66 1.49
C CYS A 118 23.24 22.95 2.22
N GLU A 119 22.93 24.10 1.65
CA GLU A 119 23.26 25.41 2.24
C GLU A 119 22.42 25.74 3.51
N LYS A 120 21.27 25.07 3.66
CA LYS A 120 20.40 25.16 4.83
C LYS A 120 20.58 23.99 5.81
N CYS A 121 21.50 23.07 5.49
CA CYS A 121 21.63 21.82 6.25
C CYS A 121 22.50 22.03 7.49
N PRO A 122 22.01 21.74 8.72
CA PRO A 122 22.83 21.88 9.94
C PRO A 122 24.03 20.91 9.95
N LEU A 123 24.00 19.81 9.15
CA LEU A 123 25.07 18.83 9.02
C LEU A 123 26.03 19.16 7.84
N ALA A 124 25.91 20.32 7.19
CA ALA A 124 26.66 20.64 5.99
C ALA A 124 28.18 20.54 6.18
N ALA A 125 28.68 20.98 7.34
CA ALA A 125 30.12 20.99 7.64
C ALA A 125 30.75 19.60 7.78
N VAL A 126 29.94 18.59 8.16
CA VAL A 126 30.41 17.21 8.40
C VAL A 126 29.93 16.22 7.33
N CYS A 127 29.16 16.70 6.34
CA CYS A 127 28.58 15.84 5.31
C CYS A 127 29.62 15.50 4.23
N ARG A 128 30.03 14.23 4.19
CA ARG A 128 31.04 13.74 3.23
C ARG A 128 30.56 13.79 1.79
N ALA A 129 29.28 13.48 1.51
CA ALA A 129 28.74 13.56 0.15
C ALA A 129 28.65 15.01 -0.36
N ARG A 130 28.37 15.99 0.51
CA ARG A 130 28.44 17.41 0.15
C ARG A 130 29.88 17.81 -0.20
N ALA A 131 30.84 17.43 0.62
CA ALA A 131 32.24 17.72 0.36
C ALA A 131 32.77 17.11 -0.93
N ALA A 132 32.27 15.89 -1.28
CA ALA A 132 32.63 15.18 -2.51
C ALA A 132 31.78 15.58 -3.74
N GLY A 133 30.74 16.39 -3.58
CA GLY A 133 29.81 16.75 -4.67
C GLY A 133 28.85 15.63 -5.09
N THR A 134 28.80 14.49 -4.39
CA THR A 134 28.02 13.29 -4.74
C THR A 134 26.64 13.23 -4.11
N ALA A 135 26.25 14.21 -3.32
CA ALA A 135 24.96 14.21 -2.61
C ALA A 135 23.71 13.99 -3.51
N PRO A 136 23.65 14.53 -4.76
CA PRO A 136 22.52 14.27 -5.65
C PRO A 136 22.39 12.81 -6.12
N GLU A 137 23.50 12.05 -6.16
CA GLU A 137 23.55 10.68 -6.66
C GLU A 137 23.11 9.65 -5.58
N LEU A 138 23.18 10.06 -4.31
CA LEU A 138 22.87 9.19 -3.17
C LEU A 138 21.43 9.43 -2.65
N PRO A 139 20.77 8.40 -2.11
CA PRO A 139 21.25 7.03 -1.91
C PRO A 139 21.05 6.15 -3.14
N HIS A 140 21.87 5.12 -3.28
CA HIS A 140 21.61 4.08 -4.28
C HIS A 140 20.51 3.13 -3.81
N LYS A 141 19.66 2.71 -4.76
CA LYS A 141 18.58 1.74 -4.54
C LYS A 141 18.68 0.64 -5.58
N ALA A 142 18.32 -0.57 -5.19
CA ALA A 142 18.17 -1.64 -6.18
C ALA A 142 17.11 -1.25 -7.23
N ALA A 143 17.37 -1.64 -8.48
CA ALA A 143 16.38 -1.45 -9.54
C ALA A 143 15.04 -2.11 -9.15
N PRO A 144 13.91 -1.43 -9.35
CA PRO A 144 12.63 -2.02 -9.04
C PRO A 144 12.41 -3.27 -9.90
N LYS A 145 11.94 -4.35 -9.29
CA LYS A 145 11.57 -5.56 -10.04
C LYS A 145 10.47 -5.24 -11.04
N PRO A 146 10.55 -5.77 -12.27
CA PRO A 146 9.49 -5.61 -13.25
C PRO A 146 8.14 -6.07 -12.67
N ARG A 147 7.10 -5.24 -12.88
CA ARG A 147 5.75 -5.63 -12.47
C ARG A 147 5.20 -6.65 -13.46
N ARG A 148 4.61 -7.72 -12.94
CA ARG A 148 3.87 -8.67 -13.78
C ARG A 148 2.59 -7.99 -14.26
N THR A 149 2.25 -8.17 -15.55
CA THR A 149 0.97 -7.76 -16.10
C THR A 149 0.03 -8.96 -16.12
N GLU A 150 -1.14 -8.80 -15.54
CA GLU A 150 -2.17 -9.82 -15.45
C GLU A 150 -3.45 -9.28 -16.10
N SER A 151 -4.09 -10.11 -16.91
CA SER A 151 -5.39 -9.79 -17.50
C SER A 151 -6.50 -10.05 -16.50
N VAL A 152 -7.50 -9.18 -16.49
CA VAL A 152 -8.72 -9.34 -15.70
C VAL A 152 -9.90 -9.04 -16.59
N THR A 153 -10.82 -9.99 -16.72
CA THR A 153 -12.08 -9.79 -17.46
C THR A 153 -13.21 -9.59 -16.46
N LEU A 154 -13.98 -8.55 -16.62
CA LEU A 154 -15.13 -8.22 -15.78
C LEU A 154 -16.45 -8.45 -16.51
N ALA A 155 -17.43 -8.99 -15.79
CA ALA A 155 -18.83 -8.93 -16.14
C ALA A 155 -19.51 -7.87 -15.27
N LEU A 156 -19.90 -6.76 -15.87
CA LEU A 156 -20.68 -5.72 -15.22
C LEU A 156 -22.16 -5.99 -15.49
N LEU A 157 -22.82 -6.61 -14.54
CA LEU A 157 -24.19 -7.09 -14.69
C LEU A 157 -25.15 -6.33 -13.81
N GLU A 158 -26.31 -6.01 -14.40
CA GLU A 158 -27.41 -5.33 -13.74
C GLU A 158 -28.69 -6.18 -13.81
N SER A 159 -29.50 -6.03 -12.79
CA SER A 159 -30.85 -6.60 -12.70
C SER A 159 -31.80 -5.57 -12.09
N PRO A 160 -33.12 -5.81 -12.06
CA PRO A 160 -34.03 -4.96 -11.30
C PRO A 160 -33.71 -4.85 -9.80
N ALA A 161 -32.97 -5.82 -9.26
CA ALA A 161 -32.52 -5.82 -7.87
C ALA A 161 -31.22 -5.02 -7.63
N GLY A 162 -30.51 -4.60 -8.69
CA GLY A 162 -29.28 -3.82 -8.61
C GLY A 162 -28.12 -4.43 -9.39
N PHE A 163 -26.91 -4.16 -8.96
CA PHE A 163 -25.64 -4.52 -9.60
C PHE A 163 -25.06 -5.77 -8.98
N LEU A 164 -24.56 -6.68 -9.82
CA LEU A 164 -23.92 -7.90 -9.32
C LEU A 164 -22.51 -7.59 -8.81
N LEU A 165 -22.32 -7.82 -7.52
CA LEU A 165 -21.03 -7.74 -6.87
C LEU A 165 -20.61 -9.10 -6.32
N GLN A 166 -19.33 -9.40 -6.42
CA GLN A 166 -18.67 -10.56 -5.85
C GLN A 166 -17.78 -10.13 -4.70
N GLN A 167 -17.81 -10.84 -3.57
CA GLN A 167 -16.86 -10.61 -2.51
C GLN A 167 -15.53 -11.30 -2.81
N ARG A 168 -14.43 -10.57 -2.70
CA ARG A 168 -13.09 -11.12 -2.86
C ARG A 168 -12.72 -12.05 -1.69
N PRO A 169 -11.85 -13.04 -1.93
CA PRO A 169 -11.36 -13.93 -0.87
C PRO A 169 -10.81 -13.15 0.33
N ALA A 170 -10.88 -13.76 1.51
CA ALA A 170 -10.41 -13.14 2.76
C ALA A 170 -8.89 -12.89 2.82
N LYS A 171 -8.12 -13.48 1.88
CA LYS A 171 -6.66 -13.32 1.75
C LYS A 171 -6.29 -12.87 0.34
N GLY A 172 -5.13 -12.23 0.20
CA GLY A 172 -4.60 -11.79 -1.09
C GLY A 172 -4.89 -10.32 -1.42
N LEU A 173 -4.77 -9.98 -2.70
CA LEU A 173 -4.94 -8.60 -3.18
C LEU A 173 -6.39 -8.15 -3.01
N LEU A 174 -6.58 -6.96 -2.43
CA LEU A 174 -7.91 -6.36 -2.17
C LEU A 174 -8.85 -7.29 -1.37
N ALA A 175 -8.30 -8.13 -0.50
CA ALA A 175 -8.99 -9.17 0.24
C ALA A 175 -10.27 -8.69 0.95
N GLY A 176 -11.37 -9.44 0.84
CA GLY A 176 -12.66 -9.20 1.49
C GLY A 176 -13.41 -7.95 1.01
N LEU A 177 -12.89 -7.20 0.03
CA LEU A 177 -13.61 -6.11 -0.62
C LEU A 177 -14.56 -6.64 -1.68
N TRP A 178 -15.47 -5.81 -2.14
CA TRP A 178 -16.42 -6.14 -3.17
C TRP A 178 -15.94 -5.68 -4.56
N GLN A 179 -16.35 -6.35 -5.60
CA GLN A 179 -15.97 -6.02 -6.97
C GLN A 179 -17.07 -6.49 -7.94
N PRO A 180 -17.13 -5.95 -9.17
CA PRO A 180 -17.86 -6.61 -10.25
C PRO A 180 -17.37 -8.05 -10.42
N LEU A 181 -18.22 -8.94 -10.92
CA LEU A 181 -17.83 -10.33 -11.13
C LEU A 181 -16.61 -10.41 -12.04
N ALA A 182 -15.50 -11.00 -11.54
CA ALA A 182 -14.18 -10.93 -12.14
C ALA A 182 -13.55 -12.29 -12.40
N PHE A 183 -12.92 -12.43 -13.55
CA PHE A 183 -12.12 -13.57 -13.97
C PHE A 183 -10.66 -13.10 -14.11
N GLU A 184 -9.84 -13.47 -13.13
CA GLU A 184 -8.43 -13.06 -13.07
C GLU A 184 -7.52 -14.04 -13.80
N GLY A 185 -6.43 -13.53 -14.39
CA GLY A 185 -5.42 -14.33 -15.10
C GLY A 185 -5.73 -14.58 -16.58
N THR A 186 -6.89 -14.20 -17.07
CA THR A 186 -7.33 -14.47 -18.43
C THR A 186 -8.00 -13.24 -19.06
N ALA A 187 -7.69 -13.01 -20.34
CA ALA A 187 -8.46 -12.12 -21.20
C ALA A 187 -9.50 -12.96 -21.94
N MET A 188 -10.75 -12.91 -21.48
CA MET A 188 -11.84 -13.69 -22.05
C MET A 188 -12.55 -12.89 -23.15
N THR A 189 -12.94 -13.59 -24.20
CA THR A 189 -13.92 -13.13 -25.19
C THR A 189 -15.33 -13.18 -24.60
N GLN A 190 -16.27 -12.46 -25.22
CA GLN A 190 -17.67 -12.49 -24.76
C GLN A 190 -18.29 -13.91 -24.74
N PRO A 191 -18.09 -14.78 -25.75
CA PRO A 191 -18.60 -16.16 -25.70
C PRO A 191 -18.01 -17.00 -24.57
N GLU A 192 -16.72 -16.85 -24.28
CA GLU A 192 -16.07 -17.55 -23.16
C GLU A 192 -16.61 -17.08 -21.81
N LEU A 193 -16.82 -15.76 -21.68
CA LEU A 193 -17.42 -15.18 -20.49
C LEU A 193 -18.87 -15.63 -20.31
N ASP A 194 -19.66 -15.66 -21.39
CA ASP A 194 -21.05 -16.16 -21.38
C ASP A 194 -21.12 -17.63 -20.92
N ALA A 195 -20.24 -18.48 -21.44
CA ALA A 195 -20.16 -19.87 -21.02
C ALA A 195 -19.82 -20.02 -19.52
N ALA A 196 -18.87 -19.22 -19.03
CA ALA A 196 -18.49 -19.22 -17.62
C ALA A 196 -19.65 -18.75 -16.70
N LEU A 197 -20.40 -17.74 -17.13
CA LEU A 197 -21.55 -17.22 -16.38
C LEU A 197 -22.72 -18.21 -16.36
N ARG A 198 -22.99 -18.87 -17.47
CA ARG A 198 -24.00 -19.95 -17.54
C ARG A 198 -23.67 -21.10 -16.58
N ALA A 199 -22.40 -21.44 -16.44
CA ALA A 199 -21.96 -22.50 -15.52
C ALA A 199 -22.26 -22.17 -14.03
N ILE A 200 -22.40 -20.90 -13.68
CA ILE A 200 -22.82 -20.45 -12.33
C ILE A 200 -24.29 -20.01 -12.27
N GLY A 201 -25.09 -20.37 -13.28
CA GLY A 201 -26.54 -20.12 -13.29
C GLY A 201 -26.98 -18.74 -13.76
N LEU A 202 -26.10 -17.95 -14.38
CA LEU A 202 -26.43 -16.63 -14.92
C LEU A 202 -26.62 -16.69 -16.44
N CYS A 203 -27.78 -16.22 -16.90
CA CYS A 203 -28.05 -15.97 -18.31
C CYS A 203 -28.02 -14.44 -18.55
N VAL A 204 -27.15 -14.01 -19.45
CA VAL A 204 -26.87 -12.58 -19.67
C VAL A 204 -27.36 -12.13 -21.04
N GLN A 205 -28.02 -11.00 -21.08
CA GLN A 205 -28.26 -10.22 -22.31
C GLN A 205 -27.17 -9.16 -22.41
N TRP A 206 -26.21 -9.40 -23.28
CA TRP A 206 -25.07 -8.53 -23.46
C TRP A 206 -25.45 -7.23 -24.19
N GLN A 207 -24.85 -6.12 -23.77
CA GLN A 207 -25.01 -4.81 -24.38
C GLN A 207 -23.78 -4.46 -25.24
N ALA A 208 -22.73 -3.94 -24.62
CA ALA A 208 -21.54 -3.49 -25.31
C ALA A 208 -20.27 -3.94 -24.61
N PRO A 209 -19.16 -4.10 -25.35
CA PRO A 209 -17.85 -4.24 -24.75
C PRO A 209 -17.43 -2.92 -24.09
N LEU A 210 -16.71 -3.01 -22.99
CA LEU A 210 -16.14 -1.86 -22.28
C LEU A 210 -14.73 -1.57 -22.77
N GLN A 211 -14.33 -0.31 -22.78
CA GLN A 211 -12.97 0.07 -23.09
C GLN A 211 -12.03 -0.46 -21.99
N SER A 212 -10.93 -1.10 -22.41
CA SER A 212 -9.96 -1.63 -21.49
C SER A 212 -9.31 -0.51 -20.67
N THR A 213 -9.08 -0.79 -19.41
CA THR A 213 -8.42 0.11 -18.47
C THR A 213 -7.21 -0.57 -17.84
N ARG A 214 -6.29 0.22 -17.29
CA ARG A 214 -5.13 -0.28 -16.59
C ARG A 214 -5.12 0.20 -15.16
N HIS A 215 -4.85 -0.70 -14.23
CA HIS A 215 -4.57 -0.34 -12.84
C HIS A 215 -3.20 -0.85 -12.39
N VAL A 216 -2.44 0.02 -11.71
CA VAL A 216 -1.06 -0.25 -11.30
C VAL A 216 -1.02 -0.44 -9.79
N PHE A 217 -0.64 -1.64 -9.36
CA PHE A 217 -0.29 -1.94 -7.98
C PHE A 217 1.23 -1.91 -7.77
N THR A 218 1.68 -2.01 -6.54
CA THR A 218 3.12 -2.02 -6.22
C THR A 218 3.88 -3.12 -6.93
N HIS A 219 3.29 -4.33 -7.06
CA HIS A 219 3.98 -5.52 -7.58
C HIS A 219 3.41 -6.07 -8.88
N ARG A 220 2.28 -5.56 -9.36
CA ARG A 220 1.60 -6.01 -10.57
C ARG A 220 0.83 -4.90 -11.26
N ASN A 221 0.53 -5.10 -12.53
CA ASN A 221 -0.41 -4.29 -13.30
C ASN A 221 -1.60 -5.17 -13.66
N TRP A 222 -2.80 -4.63 -13.56
CA TRP A 222 -3.98 -5.24 -14.17
C TRP A 222 -4.29 -4.55 -15.48
N GLN A 223 -4.44 -5.36 -16.52
CA GLN A 223 -5.09 -4.97 -17.77
C GLN A 223 -6.54 -5.45 -17.66
N ILE A 224 -7.45 -4.52 -17.45
CA ILE A 224 -8.85 -4.81 -17.16
C ILE A 224 -9.65 -4.58 -18.43
N SER A 225 -10.35 -5.61 -18.89
CA SER A 225 -11.35 -5.57 -19.96
C SER A 225 -12.68 -6.03 -19.38
N GLY A 226 -13.76 -5.88 -20.14
CA GLY A 226 -15.05 -6.38 -19.68
C GLY A 226 -16.18 -6.12 -20.64
N PHE A 227 -17.33 -6.67 -20.26
CA PHE A 227 -18.59 -6.54 -20.98
C PHE A 227 -19.68 -6.16 -19.98
N CYS A 228 -20.63 -5.33 -20.41
CA CYS A 228 -21.80 -5.03 -19.64
C CYS A 228 -23.04 -5.73 -20.20
N GLY A 229 -23.99 -5.99 -19.33
CA GLY A 229 -25.25 -6.62 -19.73
C GLY A 229 -26.24 -6.69 -18.58
N THR A 230 -27.43 -7.18 -18.89
CA THR A 230 -28.48 -7.44 -17.91
C THR A 230 -28.59 -8.93 -17.65
N ALA A 231 -28.84 -9.32 -16.41
CA ALA A 231 -29.07 -10.69 -16.01
C ALA A 231 -30.26 -10.77 -15.05
N ALA A 232 -30.89 -11.95 -15.00
CA ALA A 232 -32.01 -12.23 -14.11
C ALA A 232 -31.72 -13.47 -13.29
N GLY A 233 -32.35 -13.57 -12.12
CA GLY A 233 -32.22 -14.70 -11.23
C GLY A 233 -31.53 -14.38 -9.91
N PRO A 234 -31.36 -15.36 -9.02
CA PRO A 234 -30.67 -15.16 -7.75
C PRO A 234 -29.19 -14.87 -7.96
N ALA A 235 -28.57 -14.15 -7.05
CA ALA A 235 -27.13 -13.94 -7.05
C ALA A 235 -26.43 -15.30 -6.85
N PRO A 236 -25.35 -15.59 -7.60
CA PRO A 236 -24.52 -16.77 -7.36
C PRO A 236 -23.89 -16.77 -5.98
N GLU A 237 -23.37 -17.91 -5.54
CA GLU A 237 -22.66 -18.03 -4.28
C GLU A 237 -21.50 -17.04 -4.19
N GLY A 238 -21.38 -16.34 -3.05
CA GLY A 238 -20.39 -15.29 -2.83
C GLY A 238 -20.65 -13.97 -3.56
N CYS A 239 -21.81 -13.83 -4.21
CA CYS A 239 -22.26 -12.63 -4.90
C CYS A 239 -23.52 -12.04 -4.26
N VAL A 240 -23.79 -10.77 -4.56
CA VAL A 240 -24.98 -10.05 -4.15
C VAL A 240 -25.47 -9.16 -5.29
N TRP A 241 -26.79 -8.96 -5.38
CA TRP A 241 -27.36 -7.86 -6.15
C TRP A 241 -27.43 -6.62 -5.25
N ALA A 242 -26.59 -5.65 -5.48
CA ALA A 242 -26.47 -4.43 -4.68
C ALA A 242 -27.21 -3.28 -5.35
N SER A 243 -28.12 -2.65 -4.63
CA SER A 243 -28.76 -1.41 -5.08
C SER A 243 -27.71 -0.27 -5.20
N ARG A 244 -28.05 0.79 -5.93
CA ARG A 244 -27.18 1.96 -6.07
C ARG A 244 -26.86 2.64 -4.72
N ALA A 245 -27.80 2.62 -3.78
CA ALA A 245 -27.59 3.15 -2.44
C ALA A 245 -26.56 2.32 -1.66
N GLU A 246 -26.67 1.00 -1.71
CA GLU A 246 -25.75 0.07 -1.05
C GLU A 246 -24.35 0.10 -1.67
N LEU A 247 -24.22 0.30 -2.99
CA LEU A 247 -22.93 0.52 -3.67
C LEU A 247 -22.16 1.72 -3.09
N ASN A 248 -22.87 2.75 -2.66
CA ASN A 248 -22.26 3.99 -2.14
C ASN A 248 -21.99 3.94 -0.63
N GLY A 249 -22.60 3.02 0.10
CA GLY A 249 -22.55 2.99 1.57
C GLY A 249 -22.07 1.68 2.17
N GLU A 250 -22.52 0.55 1.64
CA GLU A 250 -22.34 -0.76 2.28
C GLU A 250 -21.21 -1.59 1.63
N TYR A 251 -21.15 -1.60 0.29
CA TYR A 251 -20.20 -2.42 -0.44
C TYR A 251 -18.96 -1.64 -0.88
N ALA A 252 -17.84 -1.81 -0.17
CA ALA A 252 -16.60 -1.13 -0.48
C ALA A 252 -15.95 -1.70 -1.76
N VAL A 253 -16.14 -1.02 -2.90
CA VAL A 253 -15.51 -1.37 -4.18
C VAL A 253 -14.19 -0.62 -4.34
N PRO A 254 -13.06 -1.32 -4.62
CA PRO A 254 -11.76 -0.69 -4.78
C PRO A 254 -11.70 0.26 -5.98
N SER A 255 -10.91 1.33 -5.83
CA SER A 255 -10.61 2.27 -6.92
C SER A 255 -9.94 1.63 -8.14
N ALA A 256 -9.40 0.42 -8.01
CA ALA A 256 -8.87 -0.37 -9.11
C ALA A 256 -9.89 -0.59 -10.23
N PHE A 257 -11.17 -0.65 -9.90
CA PHE A 257 -12.27 -0.85 -10.85
C PHE A 257 -12.94 0.46 -11.29
N ALA A 258 -12.60 1.60 -10.69
CA ALA A 258 -13.28 2.87 -10.96
C ALA A 258 -13.21 3.30 -12.44
N GLY A 259 -12.10 3.00 -13.13
CA GLY A 259 -11.92 3.36 -14.54
C GLY A 259 -12.90 2.65 -15.47
N ILE A 260 -13.18 1.38 -15.22
CA ILE A 260 -14.10 0.60 -16.03
C ILE A 260 -15.54 0.78 -15.57
N MET A 261 -15.81 0.90 -14.29
CA MET A 261 -17.15 1.13 -13.76
C MET A 261 -17.75 2.47 -14.20
N ARG A 262 -16.94 3.50 -14.41
CA ARG A 262 -17.42 4.79 -14.94
C ARG A 262 -17.98 4.71 -16.38
N GLN A 263 -17.63 3.68 -17.13
CA GLN A 263 -18.16 3.47 -18.48
C GLN A 263 -19.52 2.80 -18.46
N TRP A 264 -19.88 2.24 -17.33
CA TRP A 264 -21.15 1.62 -17.10
C TRP A 264 -22.07 2.60 -16.36
N GLN A 265 -22.76 3.38 -17.14
CA GLN A 265 -23.82 4.27 -16.66
C GLN A 265 -25.14 3.64 -17.08
N PRO A 266 -25.90 3.04 -16.14
CA PRO A 266 -27.30 2.74 -16.41
C PRO A 266 -28.04 4.05 -16.53
N GLU A 267 -28.91 4.11 -17.55
CA GLU A 267 -29.89 5.20 -17.73
C GLU A 267 -30.81 5.33 -16.51
#